data_2e76f7a9bcdab94e6c0fa30991b8e9e8
#
_entry.id   2e76f7a9bcdab94e6c0fa30991b8e9e8
#
_cell.length_a   1.000
_cell.length_b   1.000
_cell.length_c   1.000
_cell.angle_alpha   90.00
_cell.angle_beta   90.00
_cell.angle_gamma   90.00
#
_symmetry.space_group_name_H-M   'P 1'
#
loop_
_entity.id
_entity.type
_entity.pdbx_description
1 polymer ?
#
loop_
_entity_poly.entity_id
_entity_poly.type
_entity_poly.pdbx_seq_one_letter_code
_entity_poly.pdbx_strand_id
1 'polypeptide(L)'
;MFIGHFAPALVAASRPRAAGLGTLFVAAQIVDIGFAVLLIPGIEAMRIVPGITAMNPMDLYHMPYTHSLLGAALWGLLFGVAVWFATRRREAAIGAGLVVLSHWLLDLAVHIPDLTLFGAPPKLGFGLWNHPGIEMPLEIALAGGALLYYARRTRSARGDGRLWVLAALLALFQAIDWFGPKQSVYSLAIPATMLFAYTALAITAWWAGRGRVAAGR
;
A
#
# COMPACT_ATOMS: atom_id res chain seq x y z
N MET A 1 -6.51 -4.84 0.62
CA MET A 1 -6.41 -4.19 -0.72
C MET A 1 -4.96 -4.25 -1.15
N PHE A 2 -4.62 -4.27 -2.47
CA PHE A 2 -3.20 -4.28 -2.86
C PHE A 2 -2.81 -3.00 -3.60
N ILE A 3 -3.08 -2.87 -4.92
CA ILE A 3 -2.67 -1.66 -5.65
C ILE A 3 -3.46 -0.42 -5.25
N GLY A 4 -4.63 -0.58 -4.66
CA GLY A 4 -5.42 0.53 -4.15
C GLY A 4 -4.70 1.36 -3.09
N HIS A 5 -3.80 0.75 -2.29
CA HIS A 5 -2.98 1.46 -1.31
C HIS A 5 -2.03 2.50 -1.93
N PHE A 6 -1.68 2.36 -3.21
CA PHE A 6 -0.85 3.35 -3.89
C PHE A 6 -1.62 4.59 -4.34
N ALA A 7 -2.96 4.57 -4.30
CA ALA A 7 -3.76 5.74 -4.71
C ALA A 7 -3.46 7.00 -3.88
N PRO A 8 -3.45 6.98 -2.53
CA PRO A 8 -3.05 8.12 -1.73
C PRO A 8 -1.62 8.60 -2.00
N ALA A 9 -0.69 7.67 -2.29
CA ALA A 9 0.70 8.01 -2.63
C ALA A 9 0.79 8.81 -3.94
N LEU A 10 0.08 8.39 -4.99
CA LEU A 10 0.00 9.08 -6.28
C LEU A 10 -0.62 10.48 -6.14
N VAL A 11 -1.71 10.59 -5.36
CA VAL A 11 -2.36 11.87 -5.09
C VAL A 11 -1.43 12.79 -4.29
N ALA A 12 -0.75 12.29 -3.26
CA ALA A 12 0.19 13.08 -2.47
C ALA A 12 1.38 13.54 -3.31
N ALA A 13 1.95 12.65 -4.14
CA ALA A 13 3.10 12.95 -5.02
C ALA A 13 2.81 14.03 -6.07
N SER A 14 1.54 14.28 -6.40
CA SER A 14 1.15 15.31 -7.35
C SER A 14 1.21 16.72 -6.79
N ARG A 15 1.38 16.87 -5.46
CA ARG A 15 1.40 18.19 -4.79
C ARG A 15 2.79 18.81 -4.88
N PRO A 16 2.88 20.17 -4.95
CA PRO A 16 4.15 20.87 -4.78
C PRO A 16 4.81 20.51 -3.44
N ARG A 17 6.14 20.39 -3.44
CA ARG A 17 6.94 20.04 -2.24
C ARG A 17 6.65 18.69 -1.59
N ALA A 18 5.90 17.81 -2.25
CA ALA A 18 5.68 16.44 -1.79
C ALA A 18 7.00 15.66 -1.68
N ALA A 19 6.98 14.56 -0.94
CA ALA A 19 8.04 13.57 -1.00
C ALA A 19 8.05 12.90 -2.39
N GLY A 20 9.19 12.32 -2.79
CA GLY A 20 9.32 11.62 -4.06
C GLY A 20 8.35 10.44 -4.18
N LEU A 21 7.95 10.11 -5.42
CA LEU A 21 6.96 9.06 -5.67
C LEU A 21 7.38 7.71 -5.04
N GLY A 22 8.65 7.31 -5.17
CA GLY A 22 9.15 6.08 -4.55
C GLY A 22 9.04 6.08 -3.03
N THR A 23 9.37 7.21 -2.36
CA THR A 23 9.20 7.36 -0.92
C THR A 23 7.74 7.20 -0.49
N LEU A 24 6.81 7.76 -1.27
CA LEU A 24 5.38 7.64 -0.99
C LEU A 24 4.84 6.23 -1.30
N PHE A 25 5.43 5.50 -2.24
CA PHE A 25 5.12 4.10 -2.47
C PHE A 25 5.57 3.23 -1.29
N VAL A 26 6.76 3.50 -0.72
CA VAL A 26 7.16 2.88 0.55
C VAL A 26 6.18 3.25 1.66
N ALA A 27 5.79 4.52 1.79
CA ALA A 27 4.81 4.97 2.79
C ALA A 27 3.48 4.23 2.68
N ALA A 28 3.00 4.00 1.45
CA ALA A 28 1.74 3.29 1.21
C ALA A 28 1.77 1.83 1.68
N GLN A 29 2.94 1.21 1.71
CA GLN A 29 3.11 -0.21 2.03
C GLN A 29 3.96 -0.48 3.27
N ILE A 30 4.38 0.55 4.03
CA ILE A 30 5.25 0.35 5.19
C ILE A 30 4.58 -0.50 6.29
N VAL A 31 3.27 -0.45 6.40
CA VAL A 31 2.47 -1.30 7.30
C VAL A 31 2.60 -2.76 6.91
N ASP A 32 2.39 -3.08 5.64
CA ASP A 32 2.53 -4.43 5.09
C ASP A 32 3.98 -4.93 5.07
N ILE A 33 4.94 -4.03 4.77
CA ILE A 33 6.36 -4.33 4.88
C ILE A 33 6.70 -4.70 6.33
N GLY A 34 6.20 -3.92 7.30
CA GLY A 34 6.34 -4.22 8.71
C GLY A 34 5.72 -5.56 9.08
N PHE A 35 4.50 -5.83 8.61
CA PHE A 35 3.83 -7.11 8.81
C PHE A 35 4.64 -8.28 8.25
N ALA A 36 5.08 -8.19 6.99
CA ALA A 36 5.90 -9.24 6.38
C ALA A 36 7.21 -9.49 7.16
N VAL A 37 7.87 -8.43 7.66
CA VAL A 37 9.08 -8.55 8.50
C VAL A 37 8.76 -9.19 9.84
N LEU A 38 7.65 -8.84 10.49
CA LEU A 38 7.25 -9.37 11.80
C LEU A 38 6.69 -10.80 11.74
N LEU A 39 6.21 -11.24 10.57
CA LEU A 39 5.84 -12.64 10.33
C LEU A 39 7.04 -13.60 10.38
N ILE A 40 8.23 -13.15 9.97
CA ILE A 40 9.42 -14.01 9.90
C ILE A 40 9.82 -14.55 11.29
N PRO A 41 9.95 -13.72 12.33
CA PRO A 41 10.22 -14.18 13.71
C PRO A 41 8.96 -14.64 14.47
N GLY A 42 7.76 -14.58 13.87
CA GLY A 42 6.51 -14.95 14.54
C GLY A 42 6.00 -13.94 15.57
N ILE A 43 6.41 -12.67 15.47
CA ILE A 43 5.91 -11.58 16.35
C ILE A 43 4.48 -11.21 15.97
N GLU A 44 4.19 -11.14 14.68
CA GLU A 44 2.83 -11.15 14.13
C GLU A 44 2.59 -12.47 13.43
N ALA A 45 1.32 -12.85 13.25
CA ALA A 45 1.01 -14.18 12.76
C ALA A 45 -0.23 -14.19 11.87
N MET A 46 -0.16 -15.03 10.85
CA MET A 46 -1.26 -15.36 9.95
C MET A 46 -1.28 -16.86 9.68
N ARG A 47 -2.37 -17.36 9.17
CA ARG A 47 -2.47 -18.70 8.62
C ARG A 47 -3.24 -18.67 7.30
N ILE A 48 -3.12 -19.73 6.53
CA ILE A 48 -3.86 -19.90 5.28
C ILE A 48 -5.05 -20.79 5.59
N VAL A 49 -6.26 -20.27 5.32
CA VAL A 49 -7.54 -20.97 5.48
C VAL A 49 -8.31 -20.85 4.17
N PRO A 50 -8.21 -21.85 3.29
CA PRO A 50 -8.92 -21.82 2.01
C PRO A 50 -10.42 -21.57 2.19
N GLY A 51 -10.95 -20.56 1.48
CA GLY A 51 -12.38 -20.21 1.54
C GLY A 51 -12.78 -19.29 2.71
N ILE A 52 -11.85 -18.78 3.51
CA ILE A 52 -12.16 -17.80 4.57
C ILE A 52 -12.73 -16.50 3.99
N THR A 53 -12.28 -16.10 2.80
CA THR A 53 -12.91 -15.07 1.96
C THR A 53 -13.01 -15.55 0.51
N ALA A 54 -13.80 -14.85 -0.30
CA ALA A 54 -13.92 -15.15 -1.73
C ALA A 54 -12.66 -14.81 -2.53
N MET A 55 -11.83 -13.85 -2.08
CA MET A 55 -10.69 -13.34 -2.85
C MET A 55 -9.36 -13.89 -2.38
N ASN A 56 -9.16 -14.08 -1.09
CA ASN A 56 -7.89 -14.58 -0.56
C ASN A 56 -8.10 -15.55 0.61
N PRO A 57 -7.14 -16.47 0.87
CA PRO A 57 -7.22 -17.45 1.93
C PRO A 57 -6.54 -17.00 3.25
N MET A 58 -6.21 -15.72 3.40
CA MET A 58 -5.43 -15.23 4.55
C MET A 58 -6.32 -14.99 5.76
N ASP A 59 -6.06 -15.73 6.85
CA ASP A 59 -6.59 -15.45 8.19
C ASP A 59 -5.54 -14.67 8.98
N LEU A 60 -5.74 -13.37 9.10
CA LEU A 60 -4.82 -12.41 9.71
C LEU A 60 -5.17 -12.26 11.20
N TYR A 61 -5.02 -13.34 11.95
CA TYR A 61 -5.57 -13.44 13.31
C TYR A 61 -4.79 -12.66 14.38
N HIS A 62 -3.52 -12.32 14.12
CA HIS A 62 -2.66 -11.60 15.10
C HIS A 62 -1.71 -10.62 14.41
N MET A 63 -2.10 -9.35 14.35
CA MET A 63 -1.32 -8.25 13.76
C MET A 63 -1.49 -6.93 14.54
N PRO A 64 -1.16 -6.92 15.86
CA PRO A 64 -1.44 -5.80 16.74
C PRO A 64 -0.55 -4.58 16.49
N TYR A 65 0.66 -4.77 15.96
CA TYR A 65 1.66 -3.72 15.81
C TYR A 65 1.59 -3.00 14.47
N THR A 66 1.12 -3.67 13.44
CA THR A 66 1.03 -3.12 12.09
C THR A 66 -0.41 -2.73 11.73
N HIS A 67 -1.38 -3.65 11.86
CA HIS A 67 -2.76 -3.47 11.41
C HIS A 67 -3.73 -3.06 12.54
N SER A 68 -3.24 -2.47 13.62
CA SER A 68 -4.09 -1.65 14.50
C SER A 68 -4.05 -0.18 14.05
N LEU A 69 -5.14 0.57 14.31
CA LEU A 69 -5.16 2.01 14.02
C LEU A 69 -4.05 2.76 14.75
N LEU A 70 -3.81 2.40 16.03
CA LEU A 70 -2.71 2.96 16.81
C LEU A 70 -1.36 2.61 16.19
N GLY A 71 -1.16 1.36 15.79
CA GLY A 71 0.06 0.91 15.10
C GLY A 71 0.29 1.69 13.81
N ALA A 72 -0.71 1.75 12.93
CA ALA A 72 -0.64 2.51 11.68
C ALA A 72 -0.36 4.00 11.92
N ALA A 73 -0.93 4.60 12.97
CA ALA A 73 -0.67 5.99 13.35
C ALA A 73 0.79 6.18 13.83
N LEU A 74 1.33 5.26 14.61
CA LEU A 74 2.73 5.28 15.06
C LEU A 74 3.69 5.09 13.89
N TRP A 75 3.44 4.13 12.99
CA TRP A 75 4.19 3.96 11.75
C TRP A 75 4.16 5.23 10.90
N GLY A 76 2.99 5.86 10.77
CA GLY A 76 2.82 7.13 10.04
C GLY A 76 3.60 8.28 10.65
N LEU A 77 3.57 8.41 11.98
CA LEU A 77 4.36 9.41 12.71
C LEU A 77 5.86 9.20 12.50
N LEU A 78 6.35 7.98 12.74
CA LEU A 78 7.77 7.65 12.60
C LEU A 78 8.27 7.85 11.17
N PHE A 79 7.48 7.40 10.17
CA PHE A 79 7.82 7.59 8.77
C PHE A 79 7.81 9.07 8.36
N GLY A 80 6.80 9.82 8.81
CA GLY A 80 6.73 11.27 8.60
C GLY A 80 7.93 12.01 9.22
N VAL A 81 8.33 11.65 10.43
CA VAL A 81 9.52 12.19 11.10
C VAL A 81 10.78 11.87 10.30
N ALA A 82 10.95 10.63 9.85
CA ALA A 82 12.09 10.24 9.00
C ALA A 82 12.15 11.07 7.70
N VAL A 83 11.00 11.24 7.03
CA VAL A 83 10.90 12.09 5.82
C VAL A 83 11.23 13.55 6.14
N TRP A 84 10.80 14.06 7.29
CA TRP A 84 11.16 15.43 7.70
C TRP A 84 12.66 15.61 7.90
N PHE A 85 13.31 14.68 8.59
CA PHE A 85 14.77 14.74 8.77
C PHE A 85 15.52 14.66 7.45
N ALA A 86 15.05 13.82 6.49
CA ALA A 86 15.67 13.65 5.19
C ALA A 86 15.45 14.86 4.25
N THR A 87 14.28 15.51 4.32
CA THR A 87 13.89 16.53 3.34
C THR A 87 13.85 17.95 3.89
N ARG A 88 13.70 18.10 5.21
CA ARG A 88 13.43 19.37 5.91
C ARG A 88 12.15 20.08 5.44
N ARG A 89 11.21 19.32 4.85
CA ARG A 89 9.95 19.84 4.29
C ARG A 89 8.78 19.29 5.08
N ARG A 90 8.04 20.17 5.78
CA ARG A 90 6.86 19.78 6.58
C ARG A 90 5.78 19.14 5.73
N GLU A 91 5.51 19.69 4.55
CA GLU A 91 4.48 19.18 3.64
C GLU A 91 4.79 17.75 3.16
N ALA A 92 6.07 17.45 2.88
CA ALA A 92 6.50 16.10 2.53
C ALA A 92 6.32 15.12 3.69
N ALA A 93 6.68 15.54 4.90
CA ALA A 93 6.57 14.73 6.12
C ALA A 93 5.11 14.40 6.47
N ILE A 94 4.25 15.42 6.51
CA ILE A 94 2.82 15.26 6.79
C ILE A 94 2.17 14.39 5.71
N GLY A 95 2.45 14.68 4.43
CA GLY A 95 1.91 13.89 3.32
C GLY A 95 2.30 12.43 3.39
N ALA A 96 3.56 12.13 3.73
CA ALA A 96 4.04 10.74 3.88
C ALA A 96 3.38 10.04 5.07
N GLY A 97 3.26 10.70 6.23
CA GLY A 97 2.57 10.14 7.40
C GLY A 97 1.09 9.85 7.15
N LEU A 98 0.39 10.75 6.43
CA LEU A 98 -1.01 10.55 6.06
C LEU A 98 -1.17 9.40 5.03
N VAL A 99 -0.22 9.22 4.12
CA VAL A 99 -0.21 8.07 3.21
C VAL A 99 -0.07 6.76 3.98
N VAL A 100 0.80 6.70 4.99
CA VAL A 100 0.89 5.51 5.87
C VAL A 100 -0.45 5.26 6.58
N LEU A 101 -1.04 6.28 7.20
CA LEU A 101 -2.30 6.12 7.93
C LEU A 101 -3.46 5.70 7.03
N SER A 102 -3.47 6.14 5.76
CA SER A 102 -4.49 5.75 4.78
C SER A 102 -4.53 4.25 4.51
N HIS A 103 -3.44 3.53 4.74
CA HIS A 103 -3.37 2.07 4.61
C HIS A 103 -4.45 1.40 5.47
N TRP A 104 -4.46 1.67 6.77
CA TRP A 104 -5.45 1.09 7.69
C TRP A 104 -6.89 1.46 7.31
N LEU A 105 -7.13 2.69 6.82
CA LEU A 105 -8.47 3.12 6.40
C LEU A 105 -8.97 2.37 5.15
N LEU A 106 -8.06 2.07 4.21
CA LEU A 106 -8.39 1.30 3.01
C LEU A 106 -8.60 -0.17 3.35
N ASP A 107 -7.81 -0.71 4.28
CA ASP A 107 -7.97 -2.08 4.75
C ASP A 107 -9.27 -2.29 5.52
N LEU A 108 -9.73 -1.27 6.26
CA LEU A 108 -11.03 -1.34 6.94
C LEU A 108 -12.18 -1.66 5.99
N ALA A 109 -12.07 -1.21 4.72
CA ALA A 109 -13.08 -1.51 3.71
C ALA A 109 -13.03 -2.97 3.24
N VAL A 110 -11.84 -3.53 3.05
CA VAL A 110 -11.69 -4.83 2.36
C VAL A 110 -11.55 -6.01 3.30
N HIS A 111 -10.92 -5.83 4.46
CA HIS A 111 -10.72 -6.89 5.44
C HIS A 111 -12.03 -7.42 6.02
N ILE A 112 -12.08 -8.71 6.30
CA ILE A 112 -13.05 -9.27 7.26
C ILE A 112 -12.73 -8.69 8.66
N PRO A 113 -13.59 -8.87 9.68
CA PRO A 113 -13.30 -8.34 11.02
C PRO A 113 -12.04 -8.96 11.66
N ASP A 114 -10.87 -8.44 11.27
CA ASP A 114 -9.55 -8.86 11.78
C ASP A 114 -8.66 -7.66 12.20
N LEU A 115 -8.99 -6.43 11.76
CA LEU A 115 -8.33 -5.19 12.16
C LEU A 115 -8.72 -4.79 13.59
N THR A 116 -7.87 -4.01 14.27
CA THR A 116 -8.14 -3.51 15.63
C THR A 116 -7.90 -2.01 15.75
N LEU A 117 -8.43 -1.39 16.80
CA LEU A 117 -8.07 0.00 17.13
C LEU A 117 -6.74 0.10 17.88
N PHE A 118 -6.53 -0.81 18.87
CA PHE A 118 -5.40 -0.72 19.80
C PHE A 118 -4.63 -2.05 19.93
N GLY A 119 -4.71 -2.93 18.94
CA GLY A 119 -4.04 -4.24 18.96
C GLY A 119 -4.82 -5.34 19.68
N ALA A 120 -6.01 -5.03 20.20
CA ALA A 120 -6.91 -5.95 20.92
C ALA A 120 -8.36 -5.78 20.43
N PRO A 121 -9.25 -6.76 20.65
CA PRO A 121 -10.66 -6.64 20.31
C PRO A 121 -11.31 -5.36 20.84
N PRO A 122 -12.38 -4.82 20.17
CA PRO A 122 -13.11 -5.46 19.06
C PRO A 122 -12.34 -5.46 17.75
N LYS A 123 -12.59 -6.50 16.91
CA LYS A 123 -12.08 -6.59 15.55
C LYS A 123 -13.03 -5.92 14.57
N LEU A 124 -12.47 -5.24 13.57
CA LEU A 124 -13.18 -4.40 12.61
C LEU A 124 -12.82 -4.82 11.18
N GLY A 125 -13.74 -4.57 10.24
CA GLY A 125 -13.58 -4.82 8.81
C GLY A 125 -14.94 -4.90 8.13
N PHE A 126 -15.06 -4.33 6.92
CA PHE A 126 -16.34 -4.34 6.17
C PHE A 126 -16.44 -5.53 5.22
N GLY A 127 -15.37 -6.32 5.03
CA GLY A 127 -15.41 -7.61 4.37
C GLY A 127 -15.58 -7.57 2.86
N LEU A 128 -15.12 -6.51 2.16
CA LEU A 128 -15.22 -6.45 0.69
C LEU A 128 -14.46 -7.57 -0.02
N TRP A 129 -13.51 -8.25 0.63
CA TRP A 129 -12.90 -9.48 0.10
C TRP A 129 -13.89 -10.63 -0.15
N ASN A 130 -15.12 -10.55 0.40
CA ASN A 130 -16.21 -11.46 0.08
C ASN A 130 -17.05 -11.00 -1.12
N HIS A 131 -16.78 -9.83 -1.68
CA HIS A 131 -17.55 -9.22 -2.75
C HIS A 131 -16.64 -8.80 -3.93
N PRO A 132 -16.03 -9.76 -4.67
CA PRO A 132 -15.09 -9.45 -5.76
C PRO A 132 -15.68 -8.56 -6.84
N GLY A 133 -17.00 -8.67 -7.10
CA GLY A 133 -17.70 -7.79 -8.05
C GLY A 133 -17.76 -6.31 -7.64
N ILE A 134 -17.46 -5.99 -6.37
CA ILE A 134 -17.37 -4.60 -5.86
C ILE A 134 -15.90 -4.23 -5.64
N GLU A 135 -15.14 -5.10 -4.98
CA GLU A 135 -13.76 -4.83 -4.58
C GLU A 135 -12.84 -4.62 -5.78
N MET A 136 -12.88 -5.52 -6.77
CA MET A 136 -12.00 -5.41 -7.95
C MET A 136 -12.22 -4.13 -8.77
N PRO A 137 -13.46 -3.73 -9.12
CA PRO A 137 -13.71 -2.43 -9.77
C PRO A 137 -13.30 -1.24 -8.91
N LEU A 138 -13.52 -1.30 -7.58
CA LEU A 138 -13.14 -0.23 -6.66
C LEU A 138 -11.62 -0.05 -6.63
N GLU A 139 -10.87 -1.14 -6.55
CA GLU A 139 -9.41 -1.11 -6.52
C GLU A 139 -8.82 -0.56 -7.82
N ILE A 140 -9.36 -0.99 -8.97
CA ILE A 140 -8.99 -0.44 -10.29
C ILE A 140 -9.32 1.06 -10.36
N ALA A 141 -10.50 1.46 -9.90
CA ALA A 141 -10.92 2.87 -9.94
C ALA A 141 -10.02 3.75 -9.07
N LEU A 142 -9.68 3.30 -7.86
CA LEU A 142 -8.77 4.01 -6.97
C LEU A 142 -7.37 4.14 -7.56
N ALA A 143 -6.75 3.03 -7.92
CA ALA A 143 -5.38 3.03 -8.44
C ALA A 143 -5.28 3.70 -9.81
N GLY A 144 -6.18 3.37 -10.76
CA GLY A 144 -6.21 3.94 -12.10
C GLY A 144 -6.59 5.42 -12.09
N GLY A 145 -7.60 5.81 -11.30
CA GLY A 145 -7.99 7.21 -11.12
C GLY A 145 -6.87 8.07 -10.54
N ALA A 146 -6.18 7.56 -9.49
CA ALA A 146 -5.05 8.26 -8.89
C ALA A 146 -3.84 8.35 -9.85
N LEU A 147 -3.59 7.31 -10.64
CA LEU A 147 -2.53 7.31 -11.65
C LEU A 147 -2.80 8.34 -12.74
N LEU A 148 -4.04 8.39 -13.26
CA LEU A 148 -4.46 9.41 -14.22
C LEU A 148 -4.39 10.83 -13.62
N TYR A 149 -4.80 10.98 -12.38
CA TYR A 149 -4.68 12.25 -11.65
C TYR A 149 -3.21 12.69 -11.55
N TYR A 150 -2.31 11.78 -11.14
CA TYR A 150 -0.87 12.04 -11.07
C TYR A 150 -0.29 12.41 -12.43
N ALA A 151 -0.64 11.68 -13.49
CA ALA A 151 -0.20 11.95 -14.85
C ALA A 151 -0.61 13.35 -15.34
N ARG A 152 -1.84 13.76 -15.05
CA ARG A 152 -2.38 15.08 -15.45
C ARG A 152 -1.80 16.24 -14.61
N ARG A 153 -1.45 15.98 -13.35
CA ARG A 153 -0.93 16.99 -12.41
C ARG A 153 0.59 17.11 -12.41
N THR A 154 1.29 16.23 -13.11
CA THR A 154 2.74 16.26 -13.19
C THR A 154 3.21 16.17 -14.64
N ARG A 155 4.38 16.72 -14.93
CA ARG A 155 5.01 16.66 -16.26
C ARG A 155 6.44 16.17 -16.14
N SER A 156 6.89 15.42 -17.15
CA SER A 156 8.28 14.99 -17.30
C SER A 156 8.82 15.47 -18.64
N ALA A 157 10.00 16.04 -18.66
CA ALA A 157 10.70 16.38 -19.90
C ALA A 157 11.03 15.13 -20.75
N ARG A 158 11.03 13.95 -20.14
CA ARG A 158 11.30 12.66 -20.81
C ARG A 158 10.03 11.92 -21.27
N GLY A 159 8.86 12.57 -21.20
CA GLY A 159 7.57 11.96 -21.50
C GLY A 159 7.09 11.02 -20.39
N ASP A 160 6.01 10.31 -20.66
CA ASP A 160 5.29 9.47 -19.68
C ASP A 160 5.63 7.97 -19.76
N GLY A 161 6.56 7.55 -20.62
CA GLY A 161 6.90 6.14 -20.83
C GLY A 161 7.23 5.39 -19.53
N ARG A 162 7.98 6.02 -18.61
CA ARG A 162 8.30 5.43 -17.31
C ARG A 162 7.08 5.25 -16.41
N LEU A 163 6.12 6.16 -16.49
CA LEU A 163 4.89 6.05 -15.73
C LEU A 163 4.03 4.89 -16.25
N TRP A 164 4.02 4.66 -17.56
CA TRP A 164 3.32 3.52 -18.15
C TRP A 164 3.99 2.18 -17.80
N VAL A 165 5.31 2.14 -17.63
CA VAL A 165 5.98 0.94 -17.09
C VAL A 165 5.54 0.67 -15.65
N LEU A 166 5.45 1.69 -14.80
CA LEU A 166 4.89 1.55 -13.45
C LEU A 166 3.44 1.06 -13.49
N ALA A 167 2.61 1.62 -14.36
CA ALA A 167 1.22 1.19 -14.54
C ALA A 167 1.12 -0.29 -14.94
N ALA A 168 1.95 -0.72 -15.89
CA ALA A 168 2.00 -2.11 -16.35
C ALA A 168 2.43 -3.05 -15.22
N LEU A 169 3.41 -2.65 -14.40
CA LEU A 169 3.87 -3.46 -13.27
C LEU A 169 2.81 -3.56 -12.17
N LEU A 170 2.11 -2.46 -11.86
CA LEU A 170 0.96 -2.49 -10.94
C LEU A 170 -0.12 -3.45 -11.45
N ALA A 171 -0.49 -3.34 -12.73
CA ALA A 171 -1.49 -4.22 -13.32
C ALA A 171 -1.06 -5.69 -13.34
N LEU A 172 0.21 -5.96 -13.62
CA LEU A 172 0.77 -7.32 -13.60
C LEU A 172 0.70 -7.94 -12.20
N PHE A 173 1.16 -7.23 -11.17
CA PHE A 173 1.14 -7.76 -9.81
C PHE A 173 -0.30 -7.91 -9.30
N GLN A 174 -1.20 -6.99 -9.65
CA GLN A 174 -2.62 -7.14 -9.31
C GLN A 174 -3.26 -8.34 -10.00
N ALA A 175 -2.94 -8.58 -11.27
CA ALA A 175 -3.43 -9.77 -11.97
C ALA A 175 -2.91 -11.07 -11.32
N ILE A 176 -1.65 -11.08 -10.90
CA ILE A 176 -1.09 -12.21 -10.15
C ILE A 176 -1.80 -12.37 -8.80
N ASP A 177 -2.05 -11.28 -8.08
CA ASP A 177 -2.76 -11.32 -6.81
C ASP A 177 -4.19 -11.87 -6.97
N TRP A 178 -4.94 -11.44 -7.96
CA TRP A 178 -6.32 -11.88 -8.15
C TRP A 178 -6.44 -13.29 -8.76
N PHE A 179 -5.64 -13.58 -9.78
CA PHE A 179 -5.81 -14.76 -10.64
C PHE A 179 -4.69 -15.79 -10.52
N GLY A 180 -3.63 -15.46 -9.79
CA GLY A 180 -2.51 -16.39 -9.56
C GLY A 180 -2.89 -17.54 -8.62
N PRO A 181 -2.03 -18.58 -8.56
CA PRO A 181 -2.26 -19.71 -7.67
C PRO A 181 -2.31 -19.26 -6.21
N LYS A 182 -3.39 -19.63 -5.52
CA LYS A 182 -3.52 -19.35 -4.09
C LYS A 182 -2.72 -20.36 -3.27
N GLN A 183 -2.07 -19.86 -2.22
CA GLN A 183 -1.38 -20.71 -1.27
C GLN A 183 -2.39 -21.54 -0.46
N SER A 184 -2.06 -22.82 -0.18
CA SER A 184 -2.88 -23.69 0.65
C SER A 184 -2.35 -23.83 2.08
N VAL A 185 -1.09 -23.46 2.31
CA VAL A 185 -0.43 -23.47 3.62
C VAL A 185 0.47 -22.24 3.78
N TYR A 186 0.66 -21.81 5.02
CA TYR A 186 1.62 -20.74 5.30
C TYR A 186 3.06 -21.23 5.06
N SER A 187 3.85 -20.37 4.45
CA SER A 187 5.29 -20.56 4.28
C SER A 187 6.00 -19.20 4.26
N LEU A 188 7.32 -19.19 4.47
CA LEU A 188 8.14 -17.98 4.38
C LEU A 188 8.20 -17.39 2.95
N ALA A 189 7.73 -18.12 1.95
CA ALA A 189 7.59 -17.59 0.60
C ALA A 189 6.55 -16.45 0.54
N ILE A 190 5.54 -16.46 1.43
CA ILE A 190 4.52 -15.39 1.48
C ILE A 190 5.16 -14.04 1.84
N PRO A 191 5.77 -13.85 3.03
CA PRO A 191 6.40 -12.57 3.35
C PRO A 191 7.54 -12.20 2.38
N ALA A 192 8.29 -13.17 1.86
CA ALA A 192 9.34 -12.92 0.87
C ALA A 192 8.75 -12.35 -0.44
N THR A 193 7.64 -12.90 -0.93
CA THR A 193 6.96 -12.41 -2.15
C THR A 193 6.37 -11.01 -1.92
N MET A 194 5.77 -10.75 -0.74
CA MET A 194 5.28 -9.42 -0.36
C MET A 194 6.41 -8.40 -0.41
N LEU A 195 7.53 -8.67 0.27
CA LEU A 195 8.70 -7.78 0.30
C LEU A 195 9.28 -7.54 -1.09
N PHE A 196 9.36 -8.58 -1.92
CA PHE A 196 9.81 -8.46 -3.31
C PHE A 196 8.88 -7.54 -4.12
N ALA A 197 7.56 -7.76 -4.07
CA ALA A 197 6.60 -6.98 -4.84
C ALA A 197 6.62 -5.50 -4.43
N TYR A 198 6.58 -5.21 -3.13
CA TYR A 198 6.61 -3.84 -2.62
C TYR A 198 7.91 -3.12 -2.94
N THR A 199 9.05 -3.82 -2.83
CA THR A 199 10.37 -3.26 -3.20
C THR A 199 10.45 -2.95 -4.70
N ALA A 200 10.01 -3.89 -5.55
CA ALA A 200 10.00 -3.70 -7.00
C ALA A 200 9.13 -2.50 -7.41
N LEU A 201 7.94 -2.38 -6.82
CA LEU A 201 7.03 -1.26 -7.06
C LEU A 201 7.62 0.07 -6.57
N ALA A 202 8.24 0.10 -5.37
CA ALA A 202 8.85 1.30 -4.84
C ALA A 202 10.05 1.78 -5.68
N ILE A 203 10.90 0.88 -6.14
CA ILE A 203 12.04 1.18 -7.03
C ILE A 203 11.52 1.70 -8.38
N THR A 204 10.52 1.05 -8.96
CA THR A 204 9.93 1.47 -10.23
C THR A 204 9.24 2.82 -10.10
N ALA A 205 8.54 3.07 -8.99
CA ALA A 205 7.92 4.36 -8.70
C ALA A 205 8.98 5.46 -8.51
N TRP A 206 10.08 5.18 -7.81
CA TRP A 206 11.20 6.11 -7.69
C TRP A 206 11.78 6.47 -9.07
N TRP A 207 12.02 5.49 -9.93
CA TRP A 207 12.51 5.69 -11.28
C TRP A 207 11.51 6.46 -12.16
N ALA A 208 10.22 6.14 -12.09
CA ALA A 208 9.16 6.81 -12.82
C ALA A 208 8.93 8.26 -12.36
N GLY A 209 9.10 8.52 -11.06
CA GLY A 209 8.97 9.85 -10.47
C GLY A 209 10.16 10.78 -10.72
N ARG A 210 11.33 10.24 -11.13
CA ARG A 210 12.54 11.06 -11.36
C ARG A 210 12.36 12.02 -12.54
N GLY A 211 12.54 13.32 -12.25
CA GLY A 211 12.39 14.37 -13.27
C GLY A 211 10.94 14.73 -13.61
N ARG A 212 9.96 14.25 -12.84
CA ARG A 212 8.60 14.75 -12.89
C ARG A 212 8.42 15.91 -11.91
N VAL A 213 7.76 16.96 -12.35
CA VAL A 213 7.45 18.15 -11.56
C VAL A 213 5.95 18.41 -11.61
N ALA A 214 5.40 19.03 -10.56
CA ALA A 214 4.00 19.45 -10.56
C ALA A 214 3.72 20.40 -11.73
N ALA A 215 2.65 20.13 -12.48
CA ALA A 215 2.20 21.00 -13.56
C ALA A 215 1.57 22.25 -12.94
N GLY A 216 2.13 23.43 -13.23
CA GLY A 216 1.62 24.72 -12.70
C GLY A 216 2.67 25.58 -12.00
N ARG A 217 3.96 25.31 -12.25
CA ARG A 217 5.05 26.24 -12.01
C ARG A 217 5.63 26.74 -13.31
#